data_dce0f4476b09959634c11c4a871043f7
#
_entry.id   dce0f4476b09959634c11c4a871043f7
#
_cell.length_a   1.000
_cell.length_b   1.000
_cell.length_c   1.000
_cell.angle_alpha   90.00
_cell.angle_beta   90.00
_cell.angle_gamma   90.00
#
_symmetry.space_group_name_H-M   'P 1'
#
loop_
_entity.id
_entity.type
_entity.pdbx_description
1 polymer ?
#
loop_
_entity_poly.entity_id
_entity_poly.type
_entity_poly.pdbx_seq_one_letter_code
_entity_poly.pdbx_strand_id
1 'polypeptide(L)'
;GTTNFLHSIPLFGISIALERDGVLVAGLIYNPVSDELYTAEKGKGAFLNDKRLRVAARKTLQDSVISTGIPFRGRGGYERFGIETARWITPVAWRY
;
A
#
# COMPACT_ATOMS: atom_id res chain seq x y z
N GLY A 1 11.77 1.56 -4.76
CA GLY A 1 12.02 2.98 -4.47
C GLY A 1 13.32 3.53 -5.06
N THR A 2 14.38 2.72 -5.17
CA THR A 2 15.69 3.20 -5.66
C THR A 2 15.60 3.70 -7.11
N THR A 3 14.91 2.96 -7.97
CA THR A 3 14.71 3.37 -9.37
C THR A 3 13.95 4.69 -9.45
N ASN A 4 12.90 4.83 -8.67
CA ASN A 4 12.12 6.07 -8.62
C ASN A 4 12.97 7.24 -8.13
N PHE A 5 13.76 7.03 -7.09
CA PHE A 5 14.67 8.04 -6.56
C PHE A 5 15.68 8.50 -7.62
N LEU A 6 16.33 7.57 -8.31
CA LEU A 6 17.32 7.86 -9.34
C LEU A 6 16.73 8.62 -10.55
N HIS A 7 15.47 8.40 -10.85
CA HIS A 7 14.76 9.07 -11.95
C HIS A 7 13.95 10.29 -11.51
N SER A 8 14.18 10.79 -10.29
CA SER A 8 13.45 11.93 -9.73
C SER A 8 11.93 11.72 -9.67
N ILE A 9 11.48 10.48 -9.60
CA ILE A 9 10.07 10.15 -9.42
C ILE A 9 9.77 10.18 -7.92
N PRO A 10 8.83 11.04 -7.44
CA PRO A 10 8.61 11.24 -6.00
C PRO A 10 7.77 10.12 -5.36
N LEU A 11 7.99 8.87 -5.76
CA LEU A 11 7.28 7.69 -5.28
C LEU A 11 8.26 6.71 -4.65
N PHE A 12 8.73 7.03 -3.45
CA PHE A 12 9.55 6.18 -2.63
C PHE A 12 9.29 6.48 -1.15
N GLY A 13 9.66 5.56 -0.29
CA GLY A 13 9.41 5.71 1.12
C GLY A 13 10.31 4.85 1.98
N ILE A 14 10.30 5.15 3.26
CA ILE A 14 10.98 4.39 4.30
C ILE A 14 9.92 3.60 5.06
N SER A 15 10.13 2.31 5.24
CA SER A 15 9.21 1.44 5.98
C SER A 15 9.97 0.76 7.11
N ILE A 16 9.47 0.90 8.33
CA ILE A 16 10.06 0.30 9.53
C ILE A 16 8.94 -0.39 10.30
N ALA A 17 9.22 -1.60 10.78
CA ALA A 17 8.29 -2.34 11.61
C ALA A 17 8.98 -2.81 12.89
N LEU A 18 8.25 -2.82 13.98
CA LEU A 18 8.68 -3.34 15.27
C LEU A 18 7.96 -4.65 15.58
N GLU A 19 8.73 -5.70 15.74
CA GLU A 19 8.26 -7.00 16.14
C GLU A 19 8.70 -7.31 17.56
N ARG A 20 7.77 -7.82 18.36
CA ARG A 20 8.05 -8.28 19.74
C ARG A 20 7.46 -9.67 19.92
N ASP A 21 8.30 -10.63 20.29
CA ASP A 21 7.90 -12.02 20.53
C ASP A 21 7.11 -12.63 19.37
N GLY A 22 7.56 -12.37 18.12
CA GLY A 22 6.91 -12.87 16.92
C GLY A 22 5.65 -12.12 16.49
N VAL A 23 5.32 -11.01 17.15
CA VAL A 23 4.13 -10.20 16.84
C VAL A 23 4.53 -8.80 16.41
N LEU A 24 3.99 -8.33 15.29
CA LEU A 24 4.14 -6.95 14.85
C LEU A 24 3.33 -6.05 15.77
N VAL A 25 3.99 -5.15 16.49
CA VAL A 25 3.36 -4.28 17.49
C VAL A 25 3.30 -2.82 17.06
N ALA A 26 4.16 -2.39 16.15
CA ALA A 26 4.16 -1.04 15.63
C ALA A 26 4.78 -1.00 14.24
N GLY A 27 4.47 0.04 13.50
CA GLY A 27 5.07 0.27 12.19
C GLY A 27 4.97 1.72 11.78
N LEU A 28 5.85 2.11 10.87
CA LEU A 28 5.76 3.41 10.23
C LEU A 28 6.15 3.32 8.77
N ILE A 29 5.58 4.23 7.99
CA ILE A 29 5.98 4.48 6.61
C ILE A 29 6.15 5.99 6.48
N TYR A 30 7.30 6.42 5.98
CA TYR A 30 7.57 7.83 5.79
C TYR A 30 7.85 8.11 4.31
N ASN A 31 7.12 9.07 3.75
CA ASN A 31 7.40 9.63 2.44
C ASN A 31 8.13 10.96 2.62
N PRO A 32 9.45 11.03 2.41
CA PRO A 32 10.21 12.26 2.67
C PRO A 32 9.91 13.38 1.68
N VAL A 33 9.40 13.06 0.49
CA VAL A 33 9.08 14.09 -0.52
C VAL A 33 7.85 14.88 -0.11
N SER A 34 6.79 14.20 0.34
CA SER A 34 5.54 14.84 0.77
C SER A 34 5.50 15.14 2.26
N ASP A 35 6.53 14.73 3.02
CA ASP A 35 6.59 14.83 4.47
C ASP A 35 5.36 14.19 5.12
N GLU A 36 4.98 13.01 4.64
CA GLU A 36 3.88 12.23 5.17
C GLU A 36 4.40 11.06 6.00
N LEU A 37 4.13 11.11 7.30
CA LEU A 37 4.48 10.05 8.23
C LEU A 37 3.24 9.28 8.64
N TYR A 38 3.17 8.03 8.19
CA TYR A 38 2.13 7.09 8.58
C TYR A 38 2.65 6.24 9.74
N THR A 39 1.90 6.18 10.82
CA THR A 39 2.25 5.38 12.00
C THR A 39 1.10 4.52 12.43
N ALA A 40 1.40 3.36 13.00
CA ALA A 40 0.39 2.48 13.59
C ALA A 40 0.99 1.73 14.78
N GLU A 41 0.18 1.55 15.80
CA GLU A 41 0.49 0.68 16.94
C GLU A 41 -0.67 -0.28 17.15
N LYS A 42 -0.33 -1.52 17.50
CA LYS A 42 -1.35 -2.53 17.81
C LYS A 42 -2.26 -2.03 18.91
N GLY A 43 -3.57 -2.02 18.65
CA GLY A 43 -4.60 -1.58 19.60
C GLY A 43 -4.78 -0.06 19.70
N LYS A 44 -3.96 0.76 19.03
CA LYS A 44 -4.05 2.22 19.10
C LYS A 44 -4.48 2.89 17.80
N GLY A 45 -4.57 2.12 16.70
CA GLY A 45 -4.99 2.63 15.41
C GLY A 45 -3.85 3.15 14.55
N ALA A 46 -4.20 3.82 13.48
CA ALA A 46 -3.26 4.36 12.50
C ALA A 46 -3.42 5.87 12.36
N PHE A 47 -2.32 6.53 12.04
CA PHE A 47 -2.24 7.98 11.98
C PHE A 47 -1.43 8.45 10.77
N LEU A 48 -1.79 9.59 10.22
CA LEU A 48 -1.00 10.35 9.25
C LEU A 48 -0.69 11.71 9.85
N ASN A 49 0.60 11.98 10.08
CA ASN A 49 1.04 13.24 10.73
C ASN A 49 0.19 13.58 11.94
N ASP A 50 0.03 12.63 12.86
CA ASP A 50 -0.74 12.74 14.10
C ASP A 50 -2.26 12.86 13.92
N LYS A 51 -2.78 12.77 12.71
CA LYS A 51 -4.22 12.71 12.45
C LYS A 51 -4.67 11.26 12.32
N ARG A 52 -5.67 10.88 13.08
CA ARG A 52 -6.19 9.52 13.05
C ARG A 52 -6.77 9.18 11.68
N LEU A 53 -6.33 8.05 11.13
CA LEU A 53 -6.85 7.50 9.90
C LEU A 53 -8.00 6.55 10.20
N ARG A 54 -8.98 6.52 9.29
CA ARG A 54 -10.07 5.55 9.32
C ARG A 54 -10.24 5.00 7.91
N VAL A 55 -10.60 3.72 7.83
CA VAL A 55 -10.96 3.12 6.55
C VAL A 55 -12.23 3.77 6.00
N ALA A 56 -12.33 3.83 4.68
CA ALA A 56 -13.53 4.34 4.04
C ALA A 56 -14.75 3.45 4.37
N ALA A 57 -15.92 4.07 4.44
CA ALA A 57 -17.17 3.36 4.71
C ALA A 57 -17.70 2.55 3.51
N ARG A 58 -16.94 2.47 2.42
CA ARG A 58 -17.30 1.72 1.22
C ARG A 58 -17.28 0.23 1.50
N LYS A 59 -18.36 -0.45 1.18
CA LYS A 59 -18.54 -1.88 1.50
C LYS A 59 -18.52 -2.78 0.28
N THR A 60 -18.55 -2.21 -0.91
CA THR A 60 -18.58 -2.99 -2.16
C THR A 60 -17.33 -2.75 -2.98
N LEU A 61 -16.94 -3.74 -3.75
CA LEU A 61 -15.80 -3.63 -4.66
C LEU A 61 -16.04 -2.55 -5.72
N GLN A 62 -17.29 -2.36 -6.13
CA GLN A 62 -17.68 -1.36 -7.13
C GLN A 62 -17.42 0.08 -6.68
N ASP A 63 -17.55 0.34 -5.39
CA ASP A 63 -17.33 1.66 -4.82
C ASP A 63 -15.88 1.87 -4.38
N SER A 64 -15.02 0.90 -4.60
CA SER A 64 -13.66 0.91 -4.14
C SER A 64 -12.69 1.40 -5.19
N VAL A 65 -11.61 2.02 -4.73
CA VAL A 65 -10.44 2.32 -5.55
C VAL A 65 -9.37 1.29 -5.21
N ILE A 66 -8.85 0.61 -6.21
CA ILE A 66 -7.87 -0.45 -6.03
C ILE A 66 -6.55 -0.01 -6.63
N SER A 67 -5.48 -0.17 -5.86
CA SER A 67 -4.11 0.09 -6.30
C SER A 67 -3.32 -1.21 -6.21
N THR A 68 -2.44 -1.42 -7.17
CA THR A 68 -1.58 -2.60 -7.19
C THR A 68 -0.22 -2.26 -7.79
N GLY A 69 0.75 -3.12 -7.52
CA GLY A 69 2.06 -3.08 -8.14
C GLY A 69 2.27 -4.25 -9.08
N ILE A 70 3.13 -4.06 -10.06
CA ILE A 70 3.51 -5.11 -10.98
C ILE A 70 4.74 -5.84 -10.39
N PRO A 71 4.81 -7.20 -10.47
CA PRO A 71 5.98 -7.93 -10.01
C PRO A 71 7.26 -7.43 -10.69
N PHE A 72 8.33 -7.31 -9.90
CA PHE A 72 9.60 -6.85 -10.43
C PHE A 72 10.16 -7.83 -11.47
N ARG A 73 10.76 -7.29 -12.52
CA ARG A 73 11.32 -8.07 -13.62
C ARG A 73 12.30 -9.13 -13.09
N GLY A 74 12.11 -10.38 -13.50
CA GLY A 74 12.93 -11.52 -13.08
C GLY A 74 12.50 -12.20 -11.77
N ARG A 75 11.49 -11.67 -11.05
CA ARG A 75 10.97 -12.32 -9.84
C ARG A 75 9.88 -13.35 -10.11
N GLY A 76 9.46 -13.51 -11.36
CA GLY A 76 8.43 -14.48 -11.75
C GLY A 76 7.01 -14.07 -11.31
N GLY A 77 6.06 -14.95 -11.58
CA GLY A 77 4.68 -14.73 -11.14
C GLY A 77 3.85 -13.75 -11.97
N TYR A 78 4.37 -13.24 -13.08
CA TYR A 78 3.65 -12.29 -13.94
C TYR A 78 2.34 -12.84 -14.47
N GLU A 79 2.34 -14.09 -14.93
CA GLU A 79 1.15 -14.71 -15.49
C GLU A 79 0.05 -14.85 -14.45
N ARG A 80 0.39 -15.39 -13.28
CA ARG A 80 -0.54 -15.52 -12.17
C ARG A 80 -1.03 -14.17 -11.68
N PHE A 81 -0.16 -13.17 -11.58
CA PHE A 81 -0.51 -11.81 -11.23
C PHE A 81 -1.54 -11.23 -12.20
N GLY A 82 -1.33 -11.39 -13.51
CA GLY A 82 -2.25 -10.92 -14.53
C GLY A 82 -3.62 -11.56 -14.43
N ILE A 83 -3.67 -12.87 -14.21
CA ILE A 83 -4.92 -13.63 -14.05
C ILE A 83 -5.70 -13.16 -12.82
N GLU A 84 -5.05 -13.07 -11.69
CA GLU A 84 -5.69 -12.66 -10.44
C GLU A 84 -6.13 -11.21 -10.47
N THR A 85 -5.31 -10.31 -11.04
CA THR A 85 -5.68 -8.91 -11.21
C THR A 85 -6.92 -8.77 -12.10
N ALA A 86 -6.97 -9.47 -13.23
CA ALA A 86 -8.12 -9.46 -14.11
C ALA A 86 -9.38 -9.98 -13.40
N ARG A 87 -9.24 -11.03 -12.58
CA ARG A 87 -10.36 -11.59 -11.80
C ARG A 87 -10.99 -10.57 -10.87
N TRP A 88 -10.18 -9.72 -10.22
CA TRP A 88 -10.66 -8.72 -9.28
C TRP A 88 -11.15 -7.44 -9.95
N ILE A 89 -10.45 -6.96 -10.97
CA ILE A 89 -10.69 -5.64 -11.59
C ILE A 89 -11.76 -5.69 -12.69
N THR A 90 -11.80 -6.76 -13.50
CA THR A 90 -12.72 -6.86 -14.62
C THR A 90 -14.19 -6.63 -14.25
N PRO A 91 -14.73 -7.22 -13.17
CA PRO A 91 -16.12 -6.97 -12.79
C PRO A 91 -16.41 -5.52 -12.43
N VAL A 92 -15.38 -4.77 -12.00
CA VAL A 92 -15.50 -3.35 -11.63
C VAL A 92 -15.34 -2.45 -12.84
N ALA A 93 -14.37 -2.74 -13.70
CA ALA A 93 -14.05 -1.93 -14.87
C ALA A 93 -15.16 -1.88 -15.92
N TRP A 94 -15.93 -2.93 -16.07
CA TRP A 94 -17.00 -3.01 -17.06
C TRP A 94 -18.22 -2.15 -16.75
N ARG A 95 -18.25 -1.49 -15.60
CA ARG A 95 -19.38 -0.65 -15.21
C ARG A 95 -19.14 0.84 -15.41
N TYR A 96 -17.96 1.18 -15.91
CA TYR A 96 -17.62 2.53 -16.31
C TYR A 96 -17.80 2.67 -17.83
#